data_00491f996085d311fe1e4819a76449ec
#
_entry.id   00491f996085d311fe1e4819a76449ec
#
_cell.length_a   1.000
_cell.length_b   1.000
_cell.length_c   1.000
_cell.angle_alpha   90.00
_cell.angle_beta   90.00
_cell.angle_gamma   90.00
#
_symmetry.space_group_name_H-M   'P 1'
#
loop_
_entity.id
_entity.type
_entity.pdbx_description
1 polymer ?
#
loop_
_entity_poly.entity_id
_entity_poly.type
_entity_poly.pdbx_seq_one_letter_code
_entity_poly.pdbx_strand_id
1 'polypeptide(L)'
;MKPTLVPGLTHTHRFTVTEEKTVGNLYPESPAFVAMPKVFATGFMVGFIEWACLEALAPHLDDGEGSLGIHIDVDHRAATPPGMEVTAEVEVTEIDGRKVGFDVTVRDEVEVIAQGRHMRFVVDWDRFNAGLAEKTGG
;
A
#
# COMPACT_ATOMS: atom_id res chain seq x y z
N MET A 1 9.48 -2.83 -17.20
CA MET A 1 9.81 -1.58 -16.48
C MET A 1 10.28 -0.56 -17.50
N LYS A 2 9.58 0.55 -17.57
CA LYS A 2 9.94 1.61 -18.55
C LYS A 2 11.12 2.43 -18.01
N PRO A 3 11.92 3.05 -18.92
CA PRO A 3 13.04 3.91 -18.50
C PRO A 3 12.64 5.14 -17.69
N THR A 4 11.35 5.49 -17.72
CA THR A 4 10.78 6.60 -16.94
C THR A 4 10.65 6.29 -15.45
N LEU A 5 10.76 5.02 -15.07
CA LEU A 5 10.76 4.61 -13.65
C LEU A 5 12.12 4.91 -13.05
N VAL A 6 12.21 6.00 -12.32
CA VAL A 6 13.46 6.51 -11.74
C VAL A 6 13.22 7.02 -10.31
N PRO A 7 14.26 7.03 -9.46
CA PRO A 7 14.16 7.67 -8.15
C PRO A 7 13.75 9.14 -8.27
N GLY A 8 12.99 9.62 -7.29
CA GLY A 8 12.44 10.97 -7.27
C GLY A 8 11.02 11.11 -7.79
N LEU A 9 10.47 10.06 -8.41
CA LEU A 9 9.05 10.07 -8.79
C LEU A 9 8.19 10.14 -7.54
N THR A 10 7.18 11.02 -7.57
CA THR A 10 6.25 11.20 -6.46
C THR A 10 4.82 10.98 -6.92
N HIS A 11 3.98 10.59 -6.00
CA HIS A 11 2.54 10.48 -6.23
C HIS A 11 1.79 10.79 -4.94
N THR A 12 0.63 11.40 -5.10
CA THR A 12 -0.29 11.68 -3.99
C THR A 12 -1.62 11.00 -4.27
N HIS A 13 -2.11 10.23 -3.30
CA HIS A 13 -3.37 9.51 -3.42
C HIS A 13 -4.26 9.83 -2.21
N ARG A 14 -5.56 10.02 -2.45
CA ARG A 14 -6.52 10.40 -1.42
C ARG A 14 -7.65 9.39 -1.34
N PHE A 15 -8.20 9.25 -0.15
CA PHE A 15 -9.29 8.32 0.12
C PHE A 15 -10.06 8.82 1.34
N THR A 16 -11.38 8.77 1.30
CA THR A 16 -12.21 9.03 2.48
C THR A 16 -12.42 7.73 3.23
N VAL A 17 -12.03 7.70 4.50
CA VAL A 17 -12.17 6.51 5.34
C VAL A 17 -13.66 6.19 5.53
N THR A 18 -14.08 5.01 5.09
CA THR A 18 -15.43 4.51 5.28
C THR A 18 -15.51 3.63 6.52
N GLU A 19 -16.70 3.38 7.04
CA GLU A 19 -16.88 2.46 8.17
C GLU A 19 -16.34 1.06 7.85
N GLU A 20 -16.43 0.63 6.59
CA GLU A 20 -15.94 -0.67 6.11
C GLU A 20 -14.43 -0.83 6.26
N LYS A 21 -13.69 0.27 6.37
CA LYS A 21 -12.23 0.27 6.52
C LYS A 21 -11.80 0.45 7.97
N THR A 22 -12.72 0.33 8.90
CA THR A 22 -12.40 0.39 10.33
C THR A 22 -12.03 -0.97 10.90
N VAL A 23 -11.42 -0.95 12.08
CA VAL A 23 -10.75 -2.09 12.71
C VAL A 23 -11.63 -3.35 12.78
N GLY A 24 -12.91 -3.21 13.12
CA GLY A 24 -13.82 -4.35 13.27
C GLY A 24 -14.10 -5.11 11.98
N ASN A 25 -13.84 -4.50 10.83
CA ASN A 25 -14.07 -5.12 9.52
C ASN A 25 -12.81 -5.79 8.95
N LEU A 26 -11.65 -5.61 9.60
CA LEU A 26 -10.41 -6.22 9.13
C LEU A 26 -10.47 -7.76 9.28
N TYR A 27 -10.88 -8.20 10.45
CA TYR A 27 -11.13 -9.62 10.74
C TYR A 27 -12.42 -9.74 11.57
N PRO A 28 -13.59 -9.80 10.91
CA PRO A 28 -14.86 -9.91 11.63
C PRO A 28 -14.96 -11.13 12.54
N GLU A 29 -14.14 -12.15 12.27
CA GLU A 29 -14.06 -13.37 13.08
C GLU A 29 -13.39 -13.14 14.44
N SER A 30 -12.67 -12.01 14.61
CA SER A 30 -11.97 -11.70 15.87
C SER A 30 -12.84 -10.86 16.79
N PRO A 31 -13.28 -11.39 17.94
CA PRO A 31 -14.04 -10.59 18.91
C PRO A 31 -13.26 -9.37 19.41
N ALA A 32 -11.92 -9.48 19.50
CA ALA A 32 -11.07 -8.38 19.93
C ALA A 32 -11.08 -7.22 18.92
N PHE A 33 -11.03 -7.50 17.62
CA PHE A 33 -11.14 -6.46 16.60
C PHE A 33 -12.54 -5.81 16.59
N VAL A 34 -13.58 -6.64 16.67
CA VAL A 34 -14.96 -6.14 16.64
C VAL A 34 -15.27 -5.23 17.83
N ALA A 35 -14.64 -5.46 18.97
CA ALA A 35 -14.84 -4.66 20.19
C ALA A 35 -14.10 -3.30 20.18
N MET A 36 -13.19 -3.08 19.24
CA MET A 36 -12.42 -1.84 19.19
C MET A 36 -13.25 -0.66 18.68
N PRO A 37 -12.86 0.59 19.04
CA PRO A 37 -13.46 1.78 18.45
C PRO A 37 -13.32 1.79 16.92
N LYS A 38 -14.29 2.40 16.25
CA LYS A 38 -14.31 2.50 14.79
C LYS A 38 -13.32 3.54 14.31
N VAL A 39 -12.10 3.09 14.05
CA VAL A 39 -11.02 3.90 13.49
C VAL A 39 -10.39 3.16 12.31
N PHE A 40 -9.72 3.91 11.43
CA PHE A 40 -9.02 3.36 10.26
C PHE A 40 -8.06 2.25 10.70
N ALA A 41 -8.28 1.04 10.20
CA ALA A 41 -7.47 -0.10 10.61
C ALA A 41 -6.06 -0.02 10.05
N THR A 42 -5.07 -0.40 10.86
CA THR A 42 -3.66 -0.44 10.42
C THR A 42 -3.51 -1.29 9.15
N GLY A 43 -4.15 -2.45 9.08
CA GLY A 43 -4.09 -3.30 7.90
C GLY A 43 -4.67 -2.64 6.65
N PHE A 44 -5.77 -1.91 6.79
CA PHE A 44 -6.34 -1.16 5.67
C PHE A 44 -5.51 0.07 5.31
N MET A 45 -4.87 0.70 6.29
CA MET A 45 -3.93 1.80 6.03
C MET A 45 -2.71 1.32 5.24
N VAL A 46 -2.16 0.17 5.58
CA VAL A 46 -1.08 -0.45 4.79
C VAL A 46 -1.55 -0.72 3.36
N GLY A 47 -2.74 -1.25 3.18
CA GLY A 47 -3.34 -1.44 1.86
C GLY A 47 -3.49 -0.12 1.10
N PHE A 48 -3.85 0.96 1.77
CA PHE A 48 -3.95 2.29 1.18
C PHE A 48 -2.56 2.80 0.71
N ILE A 49 -1.51 2.56 1.51
CA ILE A 49 -0.13 2.86 1.12
C ILE A 49 0.25 2.06 -0.14
N GLU A 50 -0.05 0.78 -0.17
CA GLU A 50 0.19 -0.05 -1.35
C GLU A 50 -0.54 0.50 -2.58
N TRP A 51 -1.79 0.90 -2.42
CA TRP A 51 -2.58 1.48 -3.50
C TRP A 51 -1.91 2.74 -4.06
N ALA A 52 -1.45 3.65 -3.20
CA ALA A 52 -0.73 4.85 -3.63
C ALA A 52 0.53 4.49 -4.43
N CYS A 53 1.29 3.48 -4.00
CA CYS A 53 2.48 3.03 -4.70
C CYS A 53 2.13 2.35 -6.04
N LEU A 54 1.04 1.59 -6.11
CA LEU A 54 0.56 1.02 -7.37
C LEU A 54 0.21 2.10 -8.39
N GLU A 55 -0.47 3.17 -7.95
CA GLU A 55 -0.78 4.32 -8.81
C GLU A 55 0.49 5.01 -9.29
N ALA A 56 1.48 5.16 -8.41
CA ALA A 56 2.77 5.75 -8.78
C ALA A 56 3.51 4.93 -9.85
N LEU A 57 3.44 3.61 -9.77
CA LEU A 57 4.13 2.70 -10.68
C LEU A 57 3.42 2.52 -12.01
N ALA A 58 2.09 2.58 -12.04
CA ALA A 58 1.29 2.19 -13.20
C ALA A 58 1.75 2.81 -14.53
N PRO A 59 2.06 4.13 -14.63
CA PRO A 59 2.50 4.72 -15.88
C PRO A 59 3.88 4.26 -16.35
N HIS A 60 4.65 3.60 -15.49
CA HIS A 60 6.05 3.26 -15.71
C HIS A 60 6.30 1.75 -15.88
N LEU A 61 5.24 0.97 -15.95
CA LEU A 61 5.32 -0.47 -16.17
C LEU A 61 4.97 -0.81 -17.61
N ASP A 62 5.57 -1.89 -18.11
CA ASP A 62 5.23 -2.45 -19.42
C ASP A 62 3.94 -3.28 -19.33
N ASP A 63 3.31 -3.53 -20.49
CA ASP A 63 2.15 -4.41 -20.55
C ASP A 63 2.48 -5.78 -19.96
N GLY A 64 1.55 -6.33 -19.19
CA GLY A 64 1.73 -7.62 -18.53
C GLY A 64 2.54 -7.58 -17.25
N GLU A 65 3.09 -6.42 -16.89
CA GLU A 65 3.79 -6.23 -15.61
C GLU A 65 2.87 -5.70 -14.52
N GLY A 66 3.19 -6.04 -13.30
CA GLY A 66 2.61 -5.49 -12.10
C GLY A 66 3.61 -5.53 -10.97
N SER A 67 3.17 -5.30 -9.76
CA SER A 67 4.06 -5.39 -8.61
C SER A 67 3.34 -5.97 -7.40
N LEU A 68 4.14 -6.54 -6.50
CA LEU A 68 3.67 -7.08 -5.23
C LEU A 68 4.48 -6.46 -4.09
N GLY A 69 3.82 -6.23 -2.96
CA GLY A 69 4.49 -5.75 -1.76
C GLY A 69 5.40 -6.84 -1.18
N ILE A 70 6.64 -6.47 -0.86
CA ILE A 70 7.63 -7.39 -0.28
C ILE A 70 8.14 -6.94 1.08
N HIS A 71 7.94 -5.68 1.43
CA HIS A 71 8.38 -5.16 2.72
C HIS A 71 7.55 -3.93 3.10
N ILE A 72 7.21 -3.84 4.35
CA ILE A 72 6.52 -2.68 4.93
C ILE A 72 7.16 -2.36 6.28
N ASP A 73 7.56 -1.11 6.44
CA ASP A 73 8.13 -0.61 7.69
C ASP A 73 7.60 0.80 7.92
N VAL A 74 6.40 0.86 8.48
CA VAL A 74 5.72 2.11 8.78
C VAL A 74 5.20 2.09 10.21
N ASP A 75 5.11 3.26 10.83
CA ASP A 75 4.36 3.41 12.06
C ASP A 75 2.88 3.68 11.76
N HIS A 76 2.05 3.66 12.78
CA HIS A 76 0.67 4.14 12.74
C HIS A 76 0.46 4.91 14.04
N ARG A 77 0.77 6.20 14.01
CA ARG A 77 0.94 7.03 15.21
C ARG A 77 -0.30 7.76 15.66
N ALA A 78 -1.35 7.80 14.84
CA ALA A 78 -2.58 8.49 15.18
C ALA A 78 -3.78 7.79 14.55
N ALA A 79 -4.89 7.75 15.28
CA ALA A 79 -6.13 7.13 14.80
C ALA A 79 -6.94 8.12 13.97
N THR A 80 -7.61 7.61 12.94
CA THR A 80 -8.48 8.40 12.05
C THR A 80 -9.89 7.84 12.08
N PRO A 81 -10.91 8.65 12.41
CA PRO A 81 -12.29 8.20 12.39
C PRO A 81 -12.84 8.10 10.96
N PRO A 82 -13.92 7.31 10.73
CA PRO A 82 -14.60 7.30 9.44
C PRO A 82 -15.15 8.68 9.09
N GLY A 83 -15.20 8.97 7.79
CA GLY A 83 -15.65 10.26 7.27
C GLY A 83 -14.52 11.25 6.99
N MET A 84 -13.34 11.02 7.55
CA MET A 84 -12.17 11.88 7.36
C MET A 84 -11.37 11.41 6.14
N GLU A 85 -10.85 12.37 5.36
CA GLU A 85 -9.98 12.07 4.22
C GLU A 85 -8.57 11.77 4.69
N VAL A 86 -7.96 10.76 4.12
CA VAL A 86 -6.54 10.44 4.27
C VAL A 86 -5.81 10.68 2.95
N THR A 87 -4.57 11.13 3.04
CA THR A 87 -3.70 11.44 1.90
C THR A 87 -2.39 10.69 2.08
N ALA A 88 -2.03 9.87 1.11
CA ALA A 88 -0.73 9.22 1.05
C ALA A 88 0.16 9.96 0.05
N GLU A 89 1.34 10.37 0.51
CA GLU A 89 2.40 10.93 -0.31
C GLU A 89 3.51 9.88 -0.40
N VAL A 90 3.83 9.45 -1.61
CA VAL A 90 4.85 8.43 -1.84
C VAL A 90 5.92 8.94 -2.80
N GLU A 91 7.15 8.55 -2.56
CA GLU A 91 8.29 8.90 -3.41
C GLU A 91 9.14 7.66 -3.66
N VAL A 92 9.47 7.40 -4.92
CA VAL A 92 10.44 6.36 -5.28
C VAL A 92 11.82 6.82 -4.84
N THR A 93 12.46 6.07 -3.94
CA THR A 93 13.78 6.41 -3.39
C THR A 93 14.90 5.54 -3.91
N GLU A 94 14.59 4.30 -4.33
CA GLU A 94 15.60 3.41 -4.89
C GLU A 94 14.97 2.42 -5.87
N ILE A 95 15.78 2.01 -6.85
CA ILE A 95 15.44 0.95 -7.78
C ILE A 95 16.65 0.03 -7.85
N ASP A 96 16.45 -1.24 -7.48
CA ASP A 96 17.46 -2.28 -7.51
C ASP A 96 16.94 -3.47 -8.30
N GLY A 97 17.24 -3.51 -9.60
CA GLY A 97 16.64 -4.50 -10.50
C GLY A 97 15.13 -4.32 -10.55
N ARG A 98 14.41 -5.33 -10.08
CA ARG A 98 12.94 -5.31 -10.03
C ARG A 98 12.37 -4.84 -8.68
N LYS A 99 13.23 -4.51 -7.73
CA LYS A 99 12.82 -3.96 -6.43
C LYS A 99 12.69 -2.45 -6.54
N VAL A 100 11.58 -1.92 -6.06
CA VAL A 100 11.31 -0.49 -6.01
C VAL A 100 10.99 -0.11 -4.58
N GLY A 101 11.80 0.80 -4.02
CA GLY A 101 11.63 1.31 -2.66
C GLY A 101 10.95 2.67 -2.67
N PHE A 102 10.07 2.88 -1.70
CA PHE A 102 9.31 4.11 -1.51
C PHE A 102 9.49 4.64 -0.11
N ASP A 103 9.62 5.95 0.02
CA ASP A 103 9.31 6.67 1.26
C ASP A 103 7.82 7.01 1.23
N VAL A 104 7.15 6.86 2.37
CA VAL A 104 5.71 7.09 2.47
C VAL A 104 5.37 7.95 3.68
N THR A 105 4.40 8.84 3.50
CA THR A 105 3.80 9.64 4.56
C THR A 105 2.30 9.63 4.35
N VAL A 106 1.55 9.32 5.40
CA VAL A 106 0.07 9.37 5.37
C VAL A 106 -0.40 10.41 6.37
N ARG A 107 -1.30 11.27 5.92
CA ARG A 107 -1.92 12.31 6.74
C ARG A 107 -3.43 12.12 6.75
N ASP A 108 -4.07 12.42 7.88
CA ASP A 108 -5.49 12.71 7.88
C ASP A 108 -5.72 14.23 7.82
N GLU A 109 -6.93 14.70 8.10
CA GLU A 109 -7.23 16.13 8.03
C GLU A 109 -6.62 16.93 9.18
N VAL A 110 -6.05 16.28 10.18
CA VAL A 110 -5.53 16.90 11.39
C VAL A 110 -4.01 16.77 11.50
N GLU A 111 -3.45 15.61 11.13
CA GLU A 111 -2.06 15.27 11.49
C GLU A 111 -1.49 14.17 10.60
N VAL A 112 -0.18 13.97 10.70
CA VAL A 112 0.49 12.79 10.13
C VAL A 112 0.07 11.57 10.94
N ILE A 113 -0.45 10.55 10.27
CA ILE A 113 -0.87 9.30 10.93
C ILE A 113 0.11 8.15 10.73
N ALA A 114 0.94 8.21 9.69
CA ALA A 114 1.93 7.18 9.40
C ALA A 114 3.11 7.74 8.62
N GLN A 115 4.28 7.20 8.88
CA GLN A 115 5.49 7.43 8.08
C GLN A 115 6.33 6.17 8.06
N GLY A 116 7.11 6.00 7.01
CA GLY A 116 8.07 4.92 6.88
C GLY A 116 8.40 4.60 5.44
N ARG A 117 8.62 3.31 5.18
CA ARG A 117 9.07 2.81 3.89
C ARG A 117 8.27 1.61 3.46
N HIS A 118 8.17 1.46 2.14
CA HIS A 118 7.52 0.31 1.52
C HIS A 118 8.35 -0.13 0.32
N MET A 119 8.45 -1.44 0.11
CA MET A 119 9.14 -1.98 -1.06
C MET A 119 8.21 -2.89 -1.84
N ARG A 120 8.30 -2.78 -3.16
CA ARG A 120 7.54 -3.61 -4.09
C ARG A 120 8.49 -4.33 -5.03
N PHE A 121 8.04 -5.46 -5.54
CA PHE A 121 8.77 -6.23 -6.54
C PHE A 121 7.95 -6.26 -7.83
N VAL A 122 8.55 -5.78 -8.92
CA VAL A 122 7.90 -5.79 -10.23
C VAL A 122 7.96 -7.18 -10.82
N VAL A 123 6.82 -7.69 -11.27
CA VAL A 123 6.69 -9.05 -11.81
C VAL A 123 6.05 -9.03 -13.20
N ASP A 124 6.37 -10.04 -13.99
CA ASP A 124 5.60 -10.42 -15.15
C ASP A 124 4.49 -11.35 -14.67
N TRP A 125 3.23 -11.00 -14.96
CA TRP A 125 2.10 -11.75 -14.41
C TRP A 125 2.03 -13.19 -14.91
N ASP A 126 2.39 -13.45 -16.15
CA ASP A 126 2.36 -14.82 -16.68
C ASP A 126 3.35 -15.71 -15.92
N ARG A 127 4.55 -15.18 -15.70
CA ARG A 127 5.60 -15.88 -14.95
C ARG A 127 5.22 -16.06 -13.48
N PHE A 128 4.66 -15.03 -12.89
CA PHE A 128 4.19 -15.08 -11.50
C PHE A 128 3.07 -16.12 -11.32
N ASN A 129 2.11 -16.12 -12.23
CA ASN A 129 0.99 -17.05 -12.18
C ASN A 129 1.43 -18.50 -12.37
N ALA A 130 2.44 -18.74 -13.24
CA ALA A 130 3.04 -20.06 -13.39
C ALA A 130 3.66 -20.56 -12.07
N GLY A 131 4.37 -19.68 -11.36
CA GLY A 131 4.92 -20.00 -10.04
C GLY A 131 3.85 -20.30 -8.99
N LEU A 132 2.74 -19.57 -9.02
CA LEU A 132 1.60 -19.85 -8.14
C LEU A 132 0.98 -21.23 -8.43
N ALA A 133 0.83 -21.57 -9.69
CA ALA A 133 0.30 -22.89 -10.08
C ALA A 133 1.19 -24.01 -9.54
N GLU A 134 2.52 -23.86 -9.61
CA GLU A 134 3.45 -24.82 -9.03
C GLU A 134 3.27 -24.96 -7.51
N LYS A 135 3.09 -23.83 -6.81
CA LYS A 135 2.90 -23.82 -5.36
C LYS A 135 1.64 -24.56 -4.92
N THR A 136 0.61 -24.54 -5.72
CA THR A 136 -0.65 -25.23 -5.45
C THR A 136 -0.66 -26.69 -5.94
N GLY A 137 0.45 -27.18 -6.48
CA GLY A 137 0.60 -28.56 -6.93
C GLY A 137 0.03 -28.83 -8.33
N GLY A 138 -0.28 -27.75 -9.03
CA GLY A 138 -0.90 -27.88 -10.37
C GLY A 138 -0.14 -27.09 -11.45
#